data_a4426f3c59381567686c60c540e84c43
#
_entry.id   a4426f3c59381567686c60c540e84c43
#
_cell.length_a   1.000
_cell.length_b   1.000
_cell.length_c   1.000
_cell.angle_alpha   90.00
_cell.angle_beta   90.00
_cell.angle_gamma   90.00
#
_symmetry.space_group_name_H-M   'P 1'
#
loop_
_entity.id
_entity.type
_entity.pdbx_description
1 polymer ?
#
loop_
_entity_poly.entity_id
_entity_poly.type
_entity_poly.pdbx_seq_one_letter_code
_entity_poly.pdbx_strand_id
1 'polypeptide(L)'
;MLIYGLVLASCTVNPTDVKTVRQGNMTYRGQLQNGQREGLGALLNGDSVIYSGAWHRGQRQGYGWTRDSLGRRIDGIWDHDTIVSGVRKDSLGTYQGQFSQQLKADGHGTFRDTSGTYYEGQWLRDERDGFGFSSQNRYFRVGEWQHDRYKGERLNYTSDRIYGIDISKHQHEKGRRRYAIDWSRLRI
;
A
#
# COMPACT_ATOMS: atom_id res chain seq x y z
N MET A 1 -25.77 -9.97 -2.70
CA MET A 1 -25.14 -9.18 -3.77
C MET A 1 -25.50 -7.72 -3.50
N LEU A 2 -24.69 -7.03 -2.68
CA LEU A 2 -24.88 -5.63 -2.31
C LEU A 2 -23.83 -4.83 -3.08
N ILE A 3 -24.30 -4.12 -4.09
CA ILE A 3 -23.50 -3.19 -4.90
C ILE A 3 -23.35 -1.93 -4.03
N TYR A 4 -22.14 -1.71 -3.50
CA TYR A 4 -21.79 -0.40 -2.93
C TYR A 4 -21.64 0.57 -4.09
N GLY A 5 -22.70 1.31 -4.37
CA GLY A 5 -22.66 2.45 -5.26
C GLY A 5 -21.72 3.49 -4.66
N LEU A 6 -20.60 3.72 -5.35
CA LEU A 6 -19.68 4.82 -5.07
C LEU A 6 -20.41 6.10 -5.45
N VAL A 7 -21.07 6.74 -4.50
CA VAL A 7 -21.55 8.11 -4.66
C VAL A 7 -20.31 8.99 -4.66
N LEU A 8 -19.79 9.28 -5.85
CA LEU A 8 -18.91 10.42 -6.07
C LEU A 8 -19.77 11.68 -5.88
N ALA A 9 -19.96 12.08 -4.62
CA ALA A 9 -20.36 13.44 -4.34
C ALA A 9 -19.24 14.31 -4.89
N SER A 10 -19.50 15.01 -5.98
CA SER A 10 -18.65 16.09 -6.48
C SER A 10 -18.68 17.17 -5.41
N CYS A 11 -17.74 17.12 -4.47
CA CYS A 11 -17.54 18.19 -3.50
C CYS A 11 -16.91 19.34 -4.28
N THR A 12 -17.74 20.19 -4.85
CA THR A 12 -17.29 21.49 -5.39
C THR A 12 -16.91 22.33 -4.17
N VAL A 13 -15.61 22.38 -3.89
CA VAL A 13 -15.07 23.27 -2.85
C VAL A 13 -15.34 24.70 -3.29
N ASN A 14 -16.21 25.39 -2.57
CA ASN A 14 -16.38 26.83 -2.82
C ASN A 14 -15.08 27.51 -2.33
N PRO A 15 -14.34 28.22 -3.20
CA PRO A 15 -13.06 28.87 -2.83
C PRO A 15 -13.16 29.81 -1.63
N THR A 16 -14.36 30.32 -1.33
CA THR A 16 -14.62 31.23 -0.20
C THR A 16 -14.62 30.54 1.16
N ASP A 17 -14.71 29.21 1.23
CA ASP A 17 -14.80 28.48 2.49
C ASP A 17 -13.42 28.00 3.02
N VAL A 18 -12.34 28.32 2.32
CA VAL A 18 -10.99 27.94 2.74
C VAL A 18 -10.50 28.87 3.85
N LYS A 19 -10.20 28.29 5.01
CA LYS A 19 -9.62 28.97 6.18
C LYS A 19 -8.15 28.61 6.33
N THR A 20 -7.38 29.52 6.95
CA THR A 20 -5.99 29.28 7.32
C THR A 20 -5.88 29.34 8.83
N VAL A 21 -5.40 28.24 9.45
CA VAL A 21 -5.16 28.15 10.90
C VAL A 21 -3.69 27.84 11.11
N ARG A 22 -3.02 28.60 12.00
CA ARG A 22 -1.60 28.42 12.33
C ARG A 22 -1.46 28.04 13.79
N GLN A 23 -0.58 27.04 14.04
CA GLN A 23 -0.21 26.61 15.39
C GLN A 23 1.28 26.25 15.38
N GLY A 24 2.13 27.11 15.89
CA GLY A 24 3.58 26.99 15.76
C GLY A 24 4.01 26.95 14.29
N ASN A 25 4.84 25.97 13.92
CA ASN A 25 5.27 25.77 12.54
C ASN A 25 4.20 25.09 11.64
N MET A 26 3.12 24.61 12.24
CA MET A 26 2.06 23.92 11.51
C MET A 26 1.03 24.92 10.98
N THR A 27 0.70 24.80 9.71
CA THR A 27 -0.35 25.58 9.05
C THR A 27 -1.35 24.64 8.39
N TYR A 28 -2.62 24.79 8.75
CA TYR A 28 -3.72 24.15 8.02
C TYR A 28 -4.35 25.16 7.06
N ARG A 29 -4.60 24.74 5.83
CA ARG A 29 -5.35 25.49 4.82
C ARG A 29 -6.44 24.60 4.26
N GLY A 30 -7.72 24.90 4.56
CA GLY A 30 -8.82 24.04 4.16
C GLY A 30 -10.14 24.47 4.78
N GLN A 31 -11.11 23.60 4.63
CA GLN A 31 -12.46 23.79 5.18
C GLN A 31 -12.48 23.51 6.69
N LEU A 32 -13.30 24.25 7.40
CA LEU A 32 -13.55 24.07 8.83
C LEU A 32 -15.05 23.96 9.06
N GLN A 33 -15.44 23.05 9.97
CA GLN A 33 -16.79 22.97 10.53
C GLN A 33 -16.69 22.96 12.06
N ASN A 34 -17.38 23.89 12.72
CA ASN A 34 -17.32 24.04 14.18
C ASN A 34 -15.89 24.15 14.75
N GLY A 35 -14.98 24.82 14.02
CA GLY A 35 -13.59 24.98 14.39
C GLY A 35 -12.69 23.77 14.13
N GLN A 36 -13.24 22.66 13.67
CA GLN A 36 -12.48 21.45 13.31
C GLN A 36 -12.23 21.38 11.80
N ARG A 37 -11.13 20.71 11.42
CA ARG A 37 -10.81 20.43 10.02
C ARG A 37 -11.88 19.52 9.46
N GLU A 38 -12.45 19.93 8.30
CA GLU A 38 -13.54 19.22 7.64
C GLU A 38 -13.35 19.33 6.12
N GLY A 39 -13.90 18.39 5.33
CA GLY A 39 -13.84 18.44 3.88
C GLY A 39 -12.42 18.35 3.33
N LEU A 40 -12.04 19.21 2.40
CA LEU A 40 -10.70 19.21 1.80
C LEU A 40 -9.77 20.23 2.45
N GLY A 41 -8.51 19.81 2.66
CA GLY A 41 -7.50 20.69 3.24
C GLY A 41 -6.08 20.14 3.17
N ALA A 42 -5.13 21.07 3.33
CA ALA A 42 -3.70 20.76 3.39
C ALA A 42 -3.12 21.13 4.76
N LEU A 43 -2.24 20.28 5.26
CA LEU A 43 -1.42 20.52 6.45
C LEU A 43 0.02 20.74 6.02
N LEU A 44 0.62 21.83 6.48
CA LEU A 44 1.97 22.23 6.16
C LEU A 44 2.82 22.30 7.44
N ASN A 45 4.10 21.99 7.30
CA ASN A 45 5.14 22.31 8.29
C ASN A 45 6.09 23.33 7.66
N GLY A 46 6.04 24.58 8.14
CA GLY A 46 6.61 25.71 7.40
C GLY A 46 5.93 25.83 6.02
N ASP A 47 6.74 25.84 4.96
CA ASP A 47 6.26 25.91 3.57
C ASP A 47 6.02 24.53 2.93
N SER A 48 6.39 23.44 3.63
CA SER A 48 6.30 22.08 3.09
C SER A 48 4.94 21.46 3.39
N VAL A 49 4.20 21.05 2.35
CA VAL A 49 2.97 20.29 2.49
C VAL A 49 3.32 18.87 2.96
N ILE A 50 2.83 18.50 4.14
CA ILE A 50 3.03 17.17 4.72
C ILE A 50 1.81 16.25 4.57
N TYR A 51 0.62 16.84 4.34
CA TYR A 51 -0.59 16.11 3.99
C TYR A 51 -1.49 17.02 3.16
N SER A 52 -2.17 16.44 2.17
CA SER A 52 -3.26 17.10 1.47
C SER A 52 -4.31 16.06 1.10
N GLY A 53 -5.56 16.31 1.49
CA GLY A 53 -6.64 15.37 1.27
C GLY A 53 -7.88 15.70 2.07
N ALA A 54 -8.71 14.68 2.28
CA ALA A 54 -9.96 14.77 2.98
C ALA A 54 -9.78 14.71 4.52
N TRP A 55 -10.65 15.45 5.21
CA TRP A 55 -10.69 15.58 6.66
C TRP A 55 -12.10 15.39 7.15
N HIS A 56 -12.26 14.79 8.32
CA HIS A 56 -13.52 14.66 9.02
C HIS A 56 -13.29 14.81 10.53
N ARG A 57 -13.99 15.76 11.16
CA ARG A 57 -13.88 16.04 12.61
C ARG A 57 -12.45 16.18 13.12
N GLY A 58 -11.60 16.90 12.35
CA GLY A 58 -10.21 17.15 12.71
C GLY A 58 -9.22 16.05 12.31
N GLN A 59 -9.67 14.87 11.87
CA GLN A 59 -8.84 13.72 11.50
C GLN A 59 -8.76 13.55 9.97
N ARG A 60 -7.65 12.99 9.49
CA ARG A 60 -7.52 12.59 8.08
C ARG A 60 -8.46 11.42 7.81
N GLN A 61 -9.32 11.58 6.81
CA GLN A 61 -10.36 10.61 6.48
C GLN A 61 -10.63 10.62 4.99
N GLY A 62 -10.68 9.44 4.34
CA GLY A 62 -10.87 9.33 2.90
C GLY A 62 -9.57 9.50 2.11
N TYR A 63 -9.66 9.96 0.86
CA TYR A 63 -8.48 10.06 -0.01
C TYR A 63 -7.59 11.24 0.36
N GLY A 64 -6.29 10.99 0.37
CA GLY A 64 -5.27 12.02 0.58
C GLY A 64 -3.87 11.50 0.31
N TRP A 65 -2.91 12.43 0.27
CA TRP A 65 -1.51 12.07 0.17
C TRP A 65 -0.69 12.67 1.30
N THR A 66 0.39 11.99 1.62
CA THR A 66 1.39 12.41 2.61
C THR A 66 2.80 12.17 2.10
N ARG A 67 3.81 12.53 2.89
CA ARG A 67 5.21 12.16 2.66
C ARG A 67 5.73 11.38 3.85
N ASP A 68 6.54 10.36 3.58
CA ASP A 68 7.26 9.64 4.64
C ASP A 68 8.51 10.42 5.10
N SER A 69 9.25 9.84 6.05
CA SER A 69 10.47 10.44 6.61
C SER A 69 11.60 10.65 5.59
N LEU A 70 11.54 9.99 4.45
CA LEU A 70 12.47 10.14 3.32
C LEU A 70 11.94 11.11 2.25
N GLY A 71 10.79 11.75 2.48
CA GLY A 71 10.16 12.66 1.56
C GLY A 71 9.41 11.98 0.40
N ARG A 72 9.30 10.64 0.39
CA ARG A 72 8.60 9.89 -0.65
C ARG A 72 7.09 10.09 -0.49
N ARG A 73 6.41 10.39 -1.58
CA ARG A 73 4.96 10.60 -1.59
C ARG A 73 4.22 9.27 -1.50
N ILE A 74 3.19 9.25 -0.66
CA ILE A 74 2.24 8.16 -0.51
C ILE A 74 0.84 8.71 -0.76
N ASP A 75 0.17 8.21 -1.78
CA ASP A 75 -1.24 8.49 -2.08
C ASP A 75 -2.08 7.34 -1.56
N GLY A 76 -3.15 7.61 -0.81
CA GLY A 76 -3.93 6.51 -0.23
C GLY A 76 -5.23 6.90 0.44
N ILE A 77 -5.85 5.90 1.04
CA ILE A 77 -7.10 6.02 1.79
C ILE A 77 -6.76 6.07 3.28
N TRP A 78 -7.35 7.04 3.95
CA TRP A 78 -7.15 7.33 5.35
C TRP A 78 -8.42 7.01 6.14
N ASP A 79 -8.25 6.48 7.32
CA ASP A 79 -9.28 6.26 8.31
C ASP A 79 -8.74 6.63 9.70
N HIS A 80 -9.37 7.62 10.36
CA HIS A 80 -8.98 8.10 11.70
C HIS A 80 -7.46 8.33 11.84
N ASP A 81 -6.90 9.20 10.98
CA ASP A 81 -5.46 9.52 10.91
C ASP A 81 -4.52 8.35 10.55
N THR A 82 -5.05 7.17 10.24
CA THR A 82 -4.29 6.00 9.82
C THR A 82 -4.46 5.75 8.31
N ILE A 83 -3.37 5.48 7.60
CA ILE A 83 -3.46 5.09 6.19
C ILE A 83 -3.78 3.59 6.10
N VAL A 84 -4.95 3.26 5.54
CA VAL A 84 -5.45 1.86 5.44
C VAL A 84 -4.84 1.14 4.26
N SER A 85 -4.67 1.87 3.14
CA SER A 85 -4.01 1.38 1.95
C SER A 85 -3.51 2.55 1.10
N GLY A 86 -2.45 2.34 0.35
CA GLY A 86 -1.90 3.40 -0.49
C GLY A 86 -0.90 2.91 -1.52
N VAL A 87 -0.44 3.86 -2.30
CA VAL A 87 0.59 3.66 -3.34
C VAL A 87 1.76 4.60 -3.05
N ARG A 88 2.96 4.03 -2.98
CA ARG A 88 4.22 4.77 -2.91
C ARG A 88 5.04 4.46 -4.15
N LYS A 89 5.39 5.50 -4.89
CA LYS A 89 6.24 5.40 -6.08
C LYS A 89 7.53 6.19 -5.86
N ASP A 90 8.65 5.54 -6.07
CA ASP A 90 9.99 6.14 -5.98
C ASP A 90 10.92 5.60 -7.09
N SER A 91 12.22 5.92 -7.01
CA SER A 91 13.23 5.46 -7.98
C SER A 91 13.46 3.95 -7.96
N LEU A 92 13.11 3.27 -6.88
CA LEU A 92 13.25 1.81 -6.74
C LEU A 92 12.09 1.07 -7.39
N GLY A 93 10.88 1.69 -7.41
CA GLY A 93 9.70 1.06 -7.97
C GLY A 93 8.39 1.61 -7.41
N THR A 94 7.37 0.77 -7.47
CA THR A 94 6.03 1.09 -6.97
C THR A 94 5.61 0.04 -5.95
N TYR A 95 5.33 0.48 -4.74
CA TYR A 95 4.64 -0.30 -3.71
C TYR A 95 3.17 0.08 -3.67
N GLN A 96 2.30 -0.90 -3.55
CA GLN A 96 0.87 -0.73 -3.32
C GLN A 96 0.42 -1.70 -2.23
N GLY A 97 -0.15 -1.19 -1.15
CA GLY A 97 -0.55 -2.03 -0.03
C GLY A 97 -0.83 -1.26 1.25
N GLN A 98 -0.71 -1.97 2.36
CA GLN A 98 -0.91 -1.44 3.70
C GLN A 98 0.35 -0.75 4.21
N PHE A 99 0.15 0.23 5.10
CA PHE A 99 1.23 0.98 5.73
C PHE A 99 1.04 1.01 7.24
N SER A 100 2.14 1.03 7.98
CA SER A 100 2.14 1.33 9.41
C SER A 100 1.89 2.83 9.67
N GLN A 101 1.68 3.18 10.94
CA GLN A 101 1.60 4.59 11.36
C GLN A 101 2.88 5.38 11.05
N GLN A 102 4.04 4.71 10.95
CA GLN A 102 5.32 5.31 10.55
C GLN A 102 5.47 5.42 9.02
N LEU A 103 4.41 5.14 8.25
CA LEU A 103 4.37 5.21 6.78
C LEU A 103 5.35 4.24 6.10
N LYS A 104 5.67 3.13 6.74
CA LYS A 104 6.41 2.01 6.16
C LYS A 104 5.45 0.98 5.60
N ALA A 105 5.84 0.27 4.54
CA ALA A 105 5.10 -0.90 4.06
C ALA A 105 4.98 -1.92 5.21
N ASP A 106 3.74 -2.27 5.58
CA ASP A 106 3.45 -3.14 6.71
C ASP A 106 2.10 -3.81 6.50
N GLY A 107 2.03 -5.13 6.64
CA GLY A 107 0.85 -5.92 6.30
C GLY A 107 0.94 -6.49 4.89
N HIS A 108 -0.16 -6.49 4.13
CA HIS A 108 -0.20 -7.07 2.79
C HIS A 108 0.04 -6.02 1.71
N GLY A 109 0.85 -6.37 0.69
CA GLY A 109 1.13 -5.45 -0.41
C GLY A 109 1.89 -6.07 -1.57
N THR A 110 1.92 -5.31 -2.66
CA THR A 110 2.64 -5.64 -3.89
C THR A 110 3.76 -4.63 -4.11
N PHE A 111 4.85 -5.08 -4.69
CA PHE A 111 5.94 -4.23 -5.13
C PHE A 111 6.37 -4.62 -6.54
N ARG A 112 6.55 -3.62 -7.39
CA ARG A 112 7.13 -3.80 -8.72
C ARG A 112 8.28 -2.82 -8.88
N ASP A 113 9.47 -3.34 -9.10
CA ASP A 113 10.64 -2.50 -9.37
C ASP A 113 10.71 -2.07 -10.85
N THR A 114 11.65 -1.18 -11.14
CA THR A 114 11.88 -0.66 -12.50
C THR A 114 12.48 -1.69 -13.46
N SER A 115 13.04 -2.80 -12.95
CA SER A 115 13.57 -3.92 -13.75
C SER A 115 12.50 -4.97 -14.09
N GLY A 116 11.28 -4.82 -13.56
CA GLY A 116 10.17 -5.74 -13.75
C GLY A 116 10.10 -6.86 -12.71
N THR A 117 10.93 -6.79 -11.64
CA THR A 117 10.76 -7.68 -10.47
C THR A 117 9.42 -7.37 -9.81
N TYR A 118 8.69 -8.40 -9.49
CA TYR A 118 7.40 -8.32 -8.78
C TYR A 118 7.46 -9.10 -7.49
N TYR A 119 6.84 -8.55 -6.46
CA TYR A 119 6.56 -9.24 -5.21
C TYR A 119 5.13 -8.97 -4.78
N GLU A 120 4.45 -9.98 -4.25
CA GLU A 120 3.16 -9.90 -3.60
C GLU A 120 3.18 -10.75 -2.34
N GLY A 121 2.86 -10.17 -1.19
CA GLY A 121 2.91 -10.90 0.06
C GLY A 121 2.91 -10.01 1.28
N GLN A 122 3.42 -10.56 2.38
CA GLN A 122 3.50 -9.89 3.66
C GLN A 122 4.74 -9.01 3.75
N TRP A 123 4.55 -7.88 4.42
CA TRP A 123 5.57 -6.85 4.64
C TRP A 123 5.64 -6.49 6.11
N LEU A 124 6.83 -6.20 6.59
CA LEU A 124 7.08 -5.67 7.92
C LEU A 124 8.15 -4.58 7.83
N ARG A 125 7.78 -3.34 8.15
CA ARG A 125 8.69 -2.19 8.21
C ARG A 125 9.51 -1.93 6.94
N ASP A 126 8.87 -2.01 5.78
CA ASP A 126 9.46 -1.90 4.44
C ASP A 126 10.23 -3.13 3.94
N GLU A 127 10.28 -4.23 4.69
CA GLU A 127 10.92 -5.47 4.29
C GLU A 127 9.88 -6.54 3.96
N ARG A 128 10.18 -7.44 3.01
CA ARG A 128 9.37 -8.64 2.76
C ARG A 128 9.56 -9.58 3.94
N ASP A 129 8.47 -9.87 4.64
CA ASP A 129 8.50 -10.70 5.84
C ASP A 129 7.19 -11.47 5.96
N GLY A 130 7.26 -12.80 6.09
CA GLY A 130 6.13 -13.71 6.04
C GLY A 130 5.95 -14.37 4.67
N PHE A 131 4.73 -14.82 4.36
CA PHE A 131 4.46 -15.56 3.13
C PHE A 131 4.28 -14.63 1.93
N GLY A 132 4.91 -14.99 0.78
CA GLY A 132 4.79 -14.20 -0.44
C GLY A 132 5.23 -14.93 -1.71
N PHE A 133 4.88 -14.29 -2.81
CA PHE A 133 5.25 -14.65 -4.17
C PHE A 133 6.19 -13.58 -4.74
N SER A 134 7.26 -13.99 -5.44
CA SER A 134 8.02 -13.06 -6.26
C SER A 134 8.31 -13.63 -7.63
N SER A 135 8.40 -12.77 -8.62
CA SER A 135 8.84 -13.11 -9.96
C SER A 135 9.89 -12.10 -10.46
N GLN A 136 10.90 -12.62 -11.15
CA GLN A 136 11.92 -11.83 -11.84
C GLN A 136 12.33 -12.56 -13.11
N ASN A 137 12.09 -11.96 -14.27
CA ASN A 137 12.29 -12.61 -15.55
C ASN A 137 11.52 -13.93 -15.66
N ARG A 138 12.25 -15.07 -15.65
CA ARG A 138 11.67 -16.44 -15.73
C ARG A 138 11.72 -17.18 -14.40
N TYR A 139 12.07 -16.51 -13.30
CA TYR A 139 12.22 -17.14 -11.99
C TYR A 139 11.07 -16.73 -11.08
N PHE A 140 10.52 -17.73 -10.40
CA PHE A 140 9.45 -17.55 -9.40
C PHE A 140 9.92 -18.08 -8.05
N ARG A 141 9.43 -17.45 -6.99
CA ARG A 141 9.61 -17.89 -5.62
C ARG A 141 8.28 -17.76 -4.89
N VAL A 142 7.83 -18.83 -4.28
CA VAL A 142 6.62 -18.88 -3.45
C VAL A 142 6.99 -19.47 -2.12
N GLY A 143 6.74 -18.79 -1.02
CA GLY A 143 7.06 -19.31 0.32
C GLY A 143 7.36 -18.20 1.31
N GLU A 144 8.11 -18.55 2.35
CA GLU A 144 8.43 -17.65 3.45
C GLU A 144 9.59 -16.74 3.14
N TRP A 145 9.45 -15.50 3.59
CA TRP A 145 10.45 -14.43 3.53
C TRP A 145 10.75 -13.98 4.95
N GLN A 146 11.97 -13.56 5.21
CA GLN A 146 12.39 -12.95 6.46
C GLN A 146 13.46 -11.90 6.17
N HIS A 147 13.18 -10.65 6.53
CA HIS A 147 14.07 -9.51 6.28
C HIS A 147 14.59 -9.50 4.83
N ASP A 148 13.66 -9.45 3.86
CA ASP A 148 13.92 -9.49 2.41
C ASP A 148 14.60 -10.76 1.88
N ARG A 149 14.87 -11.74 2.72
CA ARG A 149 15.52 -13.01 2.32
C ARG A 149 14.50 -14.11 2.17
N TYR A 150 14.50 -14.75 0.99
CA TYR A 150 13.69 -15.92 0.74
C TYR A 150 14.24 -17.14 1.51
N LYS A 151 13.38 -17.84 2.24
CA LYS A 151 13.72 -18.99 3.09
C LYS A 151 13.42 -20.33 2.44
N GLY A 152 12.72 -20.36 1.30
CA GLY A 152 12.38 -21.58 0.59
C GLY A 152 13.45 -22.03 -0.42
N GLU A 153 13.20 -23.16 -1.04
CA GLU A 153 14.01 -23.64 -2.16
C GLU A 153 13.70 -22.84 -3.43
N ARG A 154 14.73 -22.59 -4.26
CA ARG A 154 14.53 -21.93 -5.55
C ARG A 154 13.84 -22.91 -6.50
N LEU A 155 12.64 -22.55 -6.93
CA LEU A 155 11.98 -23.26 -8.01
C LEU A 155 12.41 -22.59 -9.32
N ASN A 156 13.27 -23.25 -10.09
CA ASN A 156 13.67 -22.80 -11.42
C ASN A 156 12.67 -23.37 -12.43
N TYR A 157 11.82 -22.50 -13.00
CA TYR A 157 10.96 -22.90 -14.12
C TYR A 157 11.40 -22.18 -15.37
N THR A 158 11.69 -22.92 -16.44
CA THR A 158 11.82 -22.40 -17.79
C THR A 158 10.44 -22.27 -18.40
N SER A 159 10.19 -21.21 -19.14
CA SER A 159 8.89 -20.77 -19.66
C SER A 159 8.13 -21.80 -20.52
N ASP A 160 8.75 -22.91 -20.87
CA ASP A 160 8.18 -23.90 -21.81
C ASP A 160 7.27 -24.93 -21.13
N ARG A 161 7.07 -24.86 -19.81
CA ARG A 161 6.26 -25.83 -19.05
C ARG A 161 5.38 -25.22 -17.95
N ILE A 162 4.78 -24.06 -18.18
CA ILE A 162 3.80 -23.49 -17.24
C ILE A 162 2.47 -24.29 -17.26
N TYR A 163 2.21 -25.05 -18.32
CA TYR A 163 1.04 -25.92 -18.42
C TYR A 163 1.36 -27.33 -17.90
N GLY A 164 1.05 -27.58 -16.62
CA GLY A 164 1.14 -28.93 -16.07
C GLY A 164 2.09 -29.08 -14.88
N ILE A 165 2.16 -28.09 -14.01
CA ILE A 165 2.79 -28.28 -12.71
C ILE A 165 1.91 -29.20 -11.90
N ASP A 166 2.27 -30.49 -11.87
CA ASP A 166 1.71 -31.43 -10.93
C ASP A 166 2.31 -31.18 -9.54
N ILE A 167 1.69 -30.26 -8.83
CA ILE A 167 2.05 -29.91 -7.44
C ILE A 167 1.88 -31.14 -6.52
N SER A 168 1.19 -32.19 -6.98
CA SER A 168 0.97 -33.39 -6.20
C SER A 168 2.25 -34.23 -6.00
N LYS A 169 3.23 -34.12 -6.89
CA LYS A 169 4.48 -34.87 -6.80
C LYS A 169 5.47 -34.37 -5.74
N HIS A 170 5.31 -33.15 -5.25
CA HIS A 170 6.14 -32.59 -4.17
C HIS A 170 5.56 -32.87 -2.77
N GLN A 171 4.56 -33.74 -2.65
CA GLN A 171 3.89 -34.04 -1.38
C GLN A 171 4.59 -35.09 -0.52
N HIS A 172 5.72 -35.64 -0.93
CA HIS A 172 6.24 -36.87 -0.29
C HIS A 172 7.50 -36.71 0.52
N GLU A 173 7.98 -35.52 0.87
CA GLU A 173 9.06 -35.49 1.87
C GLU A 173 8.85 -34.40 2.93
N LYS A 174 8.70 -34.87 4.17
CA LYS A 174 8.80 -34.15 5.44
C LYS A 174 7.68 -33.18 5.83
N GLY A 175 6.55 -33.71 6.30
CA GLY A 175 5.80 -33.18 7.46
C GLY A 175 5.42 -31.68 7.52
N ARG A 176 5.46 -30.92 6.44
CA ARG A 176 5.17 -29.48 6.44
C ARG A 176 3.75 -29.20 5.93
N ARG A 177 3.07 -28.28 6.61
CA ARG A 177 1.69 -27.86 6.31
C ARG A 177 1.53 -27.47 4.85
N ARG A 178 0.51 -28.05 4.21
CA ARG A 178 0.15 -27.78 2.82
C ARG A 178 -0.57 -26.44 2.75
N TYR A 179 -0.09 -25.53 1.91
CA TYR A 179 -0.86 -24.36 1.50
C TYR A 179 -1.29 -24.58 0.05
N ALA A 180 -2.60 -24.65 -0.18
CA ALA A 180 -3.17 -24.66 -1.53
C ALA A 180 -3.27 -23.20 -2.00
N ILE A 181 -2.60 -22.87 -3.10
CA ILE A 181 -2.76 -21.58 -3.75
C ILE A 181 -3.97 -21.68 -4.68
N ASP A 182 -4.99 -20.88 -4.42
CA ASP A 182 -6.15 -20.77 -5.31
C ASP A 182 -5.80 -19.84 -6.48
N TRP A 183 -5.38 -20.42 -7.58
CA TRP A 183 -5.00 -19.73 -8.81
C TRP A 183 -6.17 -19.06 -9.54
N SER A 184 -7.43 -19.37 -9.18
CA SER A 184 -8.62 -18.76 -9.82
C SER A 184 -8.76 -17.27 -9.48
N ARG A 185 -8.04 -16.78 -8.48
CA ARG A 185 -8.05 -15.38 -8.04
C ARG A 185 -6.93 -14.52 -8.64
N LEU A 186 -5.99 -15.12 -9.35
CA LEU A 186 -4.94 -14.39 -10.08
C LEU A 186 -5.45 -14.08 -11.50
N ARG A 187 -6.17 -12.99 -11.66
CA ARG A 187 -6.39 -12.40 -12.99
C ARG A 187 -5.14 -11.63 -13.38
N ILE A 188 -4.44 -12.16 -14.38
CA ILE A 188 -3.37 -11.47 -15.11
C ILE A 188 -4.02 -10.48 -16.06
#